data_002ed1a605ed3a9e8b5413462a8230ea
#
_entry.id   002ed1a605ed3a9e8b5413462a8230ea
#
_cell.length_a   1.000
_cell.length_b   1.000
_cell.length_c   1.000
_cell.angle_alpha   90.00
_cell.angle_beta   90.00
_cell.angle_gamma   90.00
#
_symmetry.space_group_name_H-M   'P 1'
#
loop_
_entity.id
_entity.type
_entity.pdbx_description
1 polymer ?
#
loop_
_entity_poly.entity_id
_entity_poly.type
_entity_poly.pdbx_seq_one_letter_code
_entity_poly.pdbx_strand_id
1 'polypeptide(L)'
;FEMIPESIEWLEKCELPLAKYILGKIYHDGFYVDRDLDKAIECYKQSGDNKFAYNRLANIYRELGDNDLYVHYLYQSANENFSVAQFKIGKILVEGEVTEKNVEQGIYYLNKACEYRNEYAQYYLGKMYLLGKDVEKDKERAIELLTLAAENGNEYAQYFLDHIDDIKEVPLSMMTTRMFRHIGRII
;
A
#
# COMPACT_ATOMS: atom_id res chain seq x y z
N PHE A 1 10.56 -20.01 27.22
CA PHE A 1 11.47 -19.02 26.59
C PHE A 1 12.72 -19.67 25.98
N GLU A 2 13.08 -20.91 26.35
CA GLU A 2 14.26 -21.62 25.81
C GLU A 2 14.03 -22.26 24.43
N MET A 3 12.79 -22.42 23.97
CA MET A 3 12.45 -23.08 22.70
C MET A 3 12.58 -22.19 21.44
N ILE A 4 12.80 -20.90 21.59
CA ILE A 4 12.81 -19.94 20.46
C ILE A 4 14.06 -20.10 19.59
N PRO A 5 15.29 -20.20 20.13
CA PRO A 5 16.50 -20.43 19.33
C PRO A 5 16.44 -21.72 18.51
N GLU A 6 15.97 -22.81 19.11
CA GLU A 6 15.80 -24.10 18.42
C GLU A 6 14.78 -23.98 17.27
N SER A 7 13.70 -23.25 17.47
CA SER A 7 12.68 -23.03 16.43
C SER A 7 13.24 -22.26 15.22
N ILE A 8 14.13 -21.29 15.46
CA ILE A 8 14.81 -20.54 14.39
C ILE A 8 15.75 -21.46 13.61
N GLU A 9 16.55 -22.30 14.30
CA GLU A 9 17.42 -23.28 13.64
C GLU A 9 16.62 -24.27 12.75
N TRP A 10 15.44 -24.68 13.19
CA TRP A 10 14.54 -25.50 12.37
C TRP A 10 14.06 -24.78 11.12
N LEU A 11 13.68 -23.49 11.25
CA LEU A 11 13.25 -22.67 10.11
C LEU A 11 14.41 -22.44 9.13
N GLU A 12 15.63 -22.26 9.62
CA GLU A 12 16.84 -22.10 8.77
C GLU A 12 17.09 -23.35 7.91
N LYS A 13 16.94 -24.54 8.50
CA LYS A 13 17.12 -25.83 7.82
C LYS A 13 15.95 -26.20 6.92
N CYS A 14 14.80 -25.52 7.06
CA CYS A 14 13.58 -25.85 6.33
C CYS A 14 13.56 -25.15 4.96
N GLU A 15 13.47 -25.94 3.90
CA GLU A 15 13.43 -25.43 2.51
C GLU A 15 12.02 -25.05 2.03
N LEU A 16 11.00 -25.15 2.89
CA LEU A 16 9.64 -24.78 2.51
C LEU A 16 9.52 -23.26 2.32
N PRO A 17 8.90 -22.79 1.24
CA PRO A 17 8.71 -21.35 0.97
C PRO A 17 8.08 -20.57 2.13
N LEU A 18 7.10 -21.18 2.80
CA LEU A 18 6.46 -20.56 3.96
C LEU A 18 7.42 -20.40 5.14
N ALA A 19 8.30 -21.38 5.39
CA ALA A 19 9.31 -21.28 6.45
C ALA A 19 10.31 -20.16 6.16
N LYS A 20 10.76 -20.05 4.90
CA LYS A 20 11.63 -18.95 4.46
C LYS A 20 10.93 -17.59 4.63
N TYR A 21 9.65 -17.46 4.29
CA TYR A 21 8.89 -16.23 4.53
C TYR A 21 8.82 -15.87 6.03
N ILE A 22 8.53 -16.85 6.90
CA ILE A 22 8.47 -16.64 8.36
C ILE A 22 9.83 -16.22 8.90
N LEU A 23 10.89 -16.90 8.48
CA LEU A 23 12.26 -16.58 8.86
C LEU A 23 12.65 -15.16 8.41
N GLY A 24 12.29 -14.78 7.19
CA GLY A 24 12.47 -13.42 6.69
C GLY A 24 11.78 -12.37 7.56
N LYS A 25 10.56 -12.65 8.05
CA LYS A 25 9.89 -11.77 9.01
C LYS A 25 10.63 -11.66 10.34
N ILE A 26 11.13 -12.77 10.87
CA ILE A 26 11.87 -12.79 12.14
C ILE A 26 13.09 -11.88 12.04
N TYR A 27 13.90 -12.01 10.98
CA TYR A 27 15.07 -11.16 10.76
C TYR A 27 14.71 -9.70 10.45
N HIS A 28 13.61 -9.48 9.67
CA HIS A 28 13.17 -8.13 9.33
C HIS A 28 12.68 -7.35 10.56
N ASP A 29 11.83 -7.98 11.38
CA ASP A 29 11.18 -7.33 12.52
C ASP A 29 12.09 -7.31 13.75
N GLY A 30 13.17 -8.14 13.78
CA GLY A 30 14.09 -8.26 14.91
C GLY A 30 13.45 -8.97 16.12
N PHE A 31 12.44 -9.83 15.88
CA PHE A 31 11.82 -10.61 16.95
C PHE A 31 12.69 -11.81 17.31
N TYR A 32 13.13 -11.89 18.54
CA TYR A 32 13.93 -12.98 19.11
C TYR A 32 15.40 -13.06 18.63
N VAL A 33 15.75 -12.31 17.60
CA VAL A 33 17.12 -12.13 17.08
C VAL A 33 17.34 -10.67 16.75
N ASP A 34 18.59 -10.25 16.60
CA ASP A 34 18.89 -8.92 16.10
C ASP A 34 18.32 -8.73 14.67
N ARG A 35 17.82 -7.53 14.40
CA ARG A 35 17.33 -7.19 13.07
C ARG A 35 18.46 -7.30 12.05
N ASP A 36 18.22 -8.07 11.00
CA ASP A 36 19.19 -8.34 9.94
C ASP A 36 18.47 -8.26 8.57
N LEU A 37 18.61 -7.12 7.90
CA LEU A 37 17.93 -6.90 6.62
C LEU A 37 18.50 -7.75 5.50
N ASP A 38 19.79 -8.08 5.53
CA ASP A 38 20.42 -8.89 4.48
C ASP A 38 19.88 -10.31 4.52
N LYS A 39 19.83 -10.91 5.71
CA LYS A 39 19.20 -12.22 5.91
C LYS A 39 17.70 -12.19 5.60
N ALA A 40 17.00 -11.13 5.97
CA ALA A 40 15.58 -10.99 5.66
C ALA A 40 15.33 -10.98 4.14
N ILE A 41 16.13 -10.21 3.39
CA ILE A 41 16.07 -10.15 1.92
C ILE A 41 16.31 -11.53 1.31
N GLU A 42 17.36 -12.24 1.77
CA GLU A 42 17.67 -13.57 1.28
C GLU A 42 16.51 -14.55 1.51
N CYS A 43 15.99 -14.60 2.72
CA CYS A 43 14.87 -15.44 3.09
C CYS A 43 13.60 -15.12 2.28
N TYR A 44 13.26 -13.84 2.10
CA TYR A 44 12.12 -13.44 1.28
C TYR A 44 12.29 -13.83 -0.19
N LYS A 45 13.51 -13.72 -0.76
CA LYS A 45 13.79 -14.19 -2.12
C LYS A 45 13.65 -15.70 -2.28
N GLN A 46 13.98 -16.46 -1.25
CA GLN A 46 13.84 -17.92 -1.22
C GLN A 46 12.39 -18.38 -0.97
N SER A 47 11.47 -17.49 -0.63
CA SER A 47 10.07 -17.84 -0.35
C SER A 47 9.20 -18.05 -1.60
N GLY A 48 9.80 -18.07 -2.80
CA GLY A 48 9.12 -18.28 -4.08
C GLY A 48 8.16 -17.11 -4.43
N ASP A 49 7.16 -17.42 -5.27
CA ASP A 49 6.17 -16.43 -5.73
C ASP A 49 5.18 -16.06 -4.62
N ASN A 50 5.69 -15.39 -3.61
CA ASN A 50 4.93 -15.01 -2.42
C ASN A 50 4.66 -13.49 -2.42
N LYS A 51 3.42 -13.11 -2.71
CA LYS A 51 3.00 -11.70 -2.74
C LYS A 51 3.32 -10.92 -1.46
N PHE A 52 3.28 -11.57 -0.31
CA PHE A 52 3.61 -10.95 0.97
C PHE A 52 5.12 -10.71 1.10
N ALA A 53 5.94 -11.67 0.64
CA ALA A 53 7.39 -11.53 0.62
C ALA A 53 7.82 -10.41 -0.34
N TYR A 54 7.24 -10.35 -1.55
CA TYR A 54 7.49 -9.28 -2.50
C TYR A 54 7.13 -7.90 -1.91
N ASN A 55 5.98 -7.76 -1.22
CA ASN A 55 5.64 -6.50 -0.57
C ASN A 55 6.60 -6.16 0.59
N ARG A 56 7.12 -7.16 1.32
CA ARG A 56 8.15 -6.94 2.36
C ARG A 56 9.48 -6.50 1.74
N LEU A 57 9.92 -7.14 0.65
CA LEU A 57 11.09 -6.73 -0.11
C LEU A 57 10.95 -5.28 -0.62
N ALA A 58 9.80 -4.94 -1.19
CA ALA A 58 9.52 -3.57 -1.60
C ALA A 58 9.70 -2.57 -0.43
N ASN A 59 9.13 -2.88 0.75
CA ASN A 59 9.27 -2.00 1.90
C ASN A 59 10.73 -1.85 2.37
N ILE A 60 11.51 -2.94 2.35
CA ILE A 60 12.95 -2.91 2.69
C ILE A 60 13.71 -2.02 1.70
N TYR A 61 13.52 -2.21 0.39
CA TYR A 61 14.22 -1.40 -0.61
C TYR A 61 13.80 0.07 -0.59
N ARG A 62 12.55 0.38 -0.21
CA ARG A 62 12.13 1.77 0.06
C ARG A 62 12.87 2.35 1.28
N GLU A 63 13.07 1.57 2.35
CA GLU A 63 13.84 1.98 3.53
C GLU A 63 15.32 2.23 3.18
N LEU A 64 15.88 1.39 2.29
CA LEU A 64 17.26 1.52 1.80
C LEU A 64 17.43 2.64 0.74
N GLY A 65 16.34 3.24 0.27
CA GLY A 65 16.35 4.30 -0.75
C GLY A 65 16.55 3.79 -2.18
N ASP A 66 16.47 2.49 -2.41
CA ASP A 66 16.54 1.88 -3.75
C ASP A 66 15.16 1.89 -4.42
N ASN A 67 14.87 2.97 -5.14
CA ASN A 67 13.59 3.17 -5.80
C ASN A 67 13.33 2.16 -6.92
N ASP A 68 14.34 1.69 -7.62
CA ASP A 68 14.19 0.76 -8.73
C ASP A 68 13.74 -0.61 -8.22
N LEU A 69 14.41 -1.12 -7.19
CA LEU A 69 14.03 -2.38 -6.56
C LEU A 69 12.72 -2.25 -5.77
N TYR A 70 12.45 -1.10 -5.16
CA TYR A 70 11.14 -0.83 -4.54
C TYR A 70 9.99 -0.99 -5.52
N VAL A 71 10.06 -0.32 -6.67
CA VAL A 71 9.04 -0.39 -7.72
C VAL A 71 8.96 -1.79 -8.32
N HIS A 72 10.13 -2.43 -8.58
CA HIS A 72 10.19 -3.78 -9.10
C HIS A 72 9.40 -4.77 -8.22
N TYR A 73 9.67 -4.81 -6.92
CA TYR A 73 9.00 -5.74 -6.02
C TYR A 73 7.54 -5.37 -5.74
N LEU A 74 7.15 -4.08 -5.83
CA LEU A 74 5.75 -3.72 -5.82
C LEU A 74 4.99 -4.29 -7.02
N TYR A 75 5.57 -4.24 -8.22
CA TYR A 75 4.98 -4.86 -9.41
C TYR A 75 4.83 -6.38 -9.23
N GLN A 76 5.86 -7.07 -8.73
CA GLN A 76 5.75 -8.51 -8.46
C GLN A 76 4.60 -8.82 -7.51
N SER A 77 4.51 -8.10 -6.40
CA SER A 77 3.43 -8.27 -5.41
C SER A 77 2.05 -7.94 -5.98
N ALA A 78 1.94 -6.87 -6.78
CA ALA A 78 0.68 -6.45 -7.40
C ALA A 78 0.17 -7.44 -8.44
N ASN A 79 1.08 -8.04 -9.22
CA ASN A 79 0.78 -9.08 -10.21
C ASN A 79 0.29 -10.38 -9.56
N GLU A 80 0.74 -10.67 -8.33
CA GLU A 80 0.22 -11.76 -7.48
C GLU A 80 -1.10 -11.38 -6.77
N ASN A 81 -1.82 -10.37 -7.27
CA ASN A 81 -3.10 -9.91 -6.75
C ASN A 81 -3.09 -9.48 -5.27
N PHE A 82 -2.01 -8.84 -4.82
CA PHE A 82 -1.98 -8.23 -3.51
C PHE A 82 -2.49 -6.79 -3.57
N SER A 83 -3.71 -6.56 -3.09
CA SER A 83 -4.41 -5.26 -3.22
C SER A 83 -3.65 -4.08 -2.61
N VAL A 84 -2.90 -4.31 -1.53
CA VAL A 84 -2.06 -3.27 -0.91
C VAL A 84 -0.92 -2.85 -1.86
N ALA A 85 -0.29 -3.80 -2.55
CA ALA A 85 0.75 -3.50 -3.53
C ALA A 85 0.15 -2.86 -4.80
N GLN A 86 -1.04 -3.33 -5.23
CA GLN A 86 -1.77 -2.72 -6.35
C GLN A 86 -2.11 -1.26 -6.06
N PHE A 87 -2.60 -0.95 -4.86
CA PHE A 87 -2.82 0.43 -4.44
C PHE A 87 -1.52 1.26 -4.44
N LYS A 88 -0.45 0.75 -3.84
CA LYS A 88 0.84 1.47 -3.76
C LYS A 88 1.40 1.77 -5.14
N ILE A 89 1.50 0.77 -6.02
CA ILE A 89 2.04 0.98 -7.37
C ILE A 89 1.14 1.88 -8.20
N GLY A 90 -0.19 1.71 -8.10
CA GLY A 90 -1.15 2.57 -8.77
C GLY A 90 -0.99 4.03 -8.38
N LYS A 91 -0.85 4.31 -7.08
CA LYS A 91 -0.61 5.66 -6.57
C LYS A 91 0.72 6.24 -7.08
N ILE A 92 1.82 5.48 -7.00
CA ILE A 92 3.16 5.90 -7.46
C ILE A 92 3.12 6.27 -8.95
N LEU A 93 2.47 5.48 -9.78
CA LEU A 93 2.34 5.72 -11.21
C LEU A 93 1.50 6.97 -11.54
N VAL A 94 0.44 7.24 -10.77
CA VAL A 94 -0.36 8.46 -10.93
C VAL A 94 0.42 9.70 -10.50
N GLU A 95 1.16 9.63 -9.39
CA GLU A 95 1.89 10.78 -8.84
C GLU A 95 3.19 11.07 -9.60
N GLY A 96 3.89 10.04 -10.07
CA GLY A 96 5.17 10.18 -10.78
C GLY A 96 6.32 10.63 -9.88
N GLU A 97 6.23 10.39 -8.56
CA GLU A 97 7.26 10.85 -7.61
C GLU A 97 8.46 9.90 -7.51
N VAL A 98 8.24 8.62 -7.75
CA VAL A 98 9.24 7.55 -7.57
C VAL A 98 9.66 6.92 -8.90
N THR A 99 8.77 6.95 -9.87
CA THR A 99 8.99 6.46 -11.24
C THR A 99 8.32 7.40 -12.22
N GLU A 100 8.53 7.19 -13.51
CA GLU A 100 7.89 7.97 -14.56
C GLU A 100 6.35 7.91 -14.41
N LYS A 101 5.70 9.08 -14.54
CA LYS A 101 4.25 9.19 -14.40
C LYS A 101 3.55 8.43 -15.53
N ASN A 102 2.65 7.53 -15.15
CA ASN A 102 1.78 6.80 -16.06
C ASN A 102 0.37 6.65 -15.46
N VAL A 103 -0.46 7.63 -15.73
CA VAL A 103 -1.81 7.71 -15.15
C VAL A 103 -2.69 6.53 -15.55
N GLU A 104 -2.63 6.12 -16.82
CA GLU A 104 -3.45 5.02 -17.34
C GLU A 104 -3.12 3.71 -16.60
N GLN A 105 -1.85 3.37 -16.51
CA GLN A 105 -1.41 2.18 -15.79
C GLN A 105 -1.69 2.29 -14.29
N GLY A 106 -1.54 3.49 -13.73
CA GLY A 106 -1.88 3.77 -12.33
C GLY A 106 -3.33 3.49 -12.01
N ILE A 107 -4.25 3.99 -12.84
CA ILE A 107 -5.70 3.75 -12.72
C ILE A 107 -6.03 2.26 -12.87
N TYR A 108 -5.36 1.55 -13.78
CA TYR A 108 -5.53 0.11 -13.94
C TYR A 108 -5.26 -0.64 -12.62
N TYR A 109 -4.13 -0.37 -11.96
CA TYR A 109 -3.81 -1.03 -10.68
C TYR A 109 -4.71 -0.56 -9.53
N LEU A 110 -5.12 0.71 -9.51
CA LEU A 110 -6.06 1.21 -8.52
C LEU A 110 -7.43 0.53 -8.65
N ASN A 111 -7.94 0.35 -9.88
CA ASN A 111 -9.19 -0.38 -10.12
C ASN A 111 -9.07 -1.85 -9.66
N LYS A 112 -7.96 -2.51 -9.98
CA LYS A 112 -7.72 -3.87 -9.46
C LYS A 112 -7.74 -3.93 -7.93
N ALA A 113 -7.12 -2.97 -7.26
CA ALA A 113 -7.19 -2.91 -5.80
C ALA A 113 -8.63 -2.69 -5.29
N CYS A 114 -9.44 -1.89 -5.99
CA CYS A 114 -10.85 -1.70 -5.66
C CYS A 114 -11.68 -2.98 -5.77
N GLU A 115 -11.39 -3.84 -6.74
CA GLU A 115 -12.04 -5.17 -6.87
C GLU A 115 -11.84 -6.04 -5.62
N TYR A 116 -10.70 -5.89 -4.95
CA TYR A 116 -10.39 -6.53 -3.68
C TYR A 116 -10.80 -5.70 -2.45
N ARG A 117 -11.71 -4.74 -2.61
CA ARG A 117 -12.24 -3.88 -1.55
C ARG A 117 -11.17 -3.10 -0.77
N ASN A 118 -10.08 -2.73 -1.45
CA ASN A 118 -9.06 -1.90 -0.81
C ASN A 118 -9.60 -0.47 -0.61
N GLU A 119 -9.87 -0.11 0.63
CA GLU A 119 -10.49 1.16 1.01
C GLU A 119 -9.63 2.38 0.64
N TYR A 120 -8.32 2.23 0.63
CA TYR A 120 -7.40 3.31 0.23
C TYR A 120 -7.44 3.56 -1.27
N ALA A 121 -7.57 2.50 -2.09
CA ALA A 121 -7.70 2.62 -3.54
C ALA A 121 -9.04 3.24 -3.92
N GLN A 122 -10.13 2.79 -3.29
CA GLN A 122 -11.47 3.34 -3.48
C GLN A 122 -11.51 4.84 -3.12
N TYR A 123 -10.96 5.21 -1.97
CA TYR A 123 -10.83 6.61 -1.55
C TYR A 123 -9.99 7.42 -2.54
N TYR A 124 -8.84 6.91 -2.96
CA TYR A 124 -7.93 7.62 -3.84
C TYR A 124 -8.55 7.89 -5.22
N LEU A 125 -9.15 6.87 -5.84
CA LEU A 125 -9.88 7.02 -7.10
C LEU A 125 -11.11 7.92 -6.94
N GLY A 126 -11.89 7.77 -5.89
CA GLY A 126 -13.03 8.63 -5.59
C GLY A 126 -12.63 10.10 -5.52
N LYS A 127 -11.53 10.38 -4.84
CA LYS A 127 -10.95 11.74 -4.78
C LYS A 127 -10.46 12.24 -6.14
N MET A 128 -9.84 11.38 -6.96
CA MET A 128 -9.41 11.76 -8.32
C MET A 128 -10.59 12.18 -9.18
N TYR A 129 -11.67 11.39 -9.21
CA TYR A 129 -12.89 11.71 -9.96
C TYR A 129 -13.64 12.94 -9.42
N LEU A 130 -13.66 13.13 -8.10
CA LEU A 130 -14.31 14.28 -7.49
C LEU A 130 -13.63 15.60 -7.89
N LEU A 131 -12.31 15.59 -7.93
CA LEU A 131 -11.49 16.77 -8.21
C LEU A 131 -11.22 16.99 -9.70
N GLY A 132 -11.39 15.97 -10.53
CA GLY A 132 -10.97 15.98 -11.94
C GLY A 132 -9.45 16.04 -12.09
N LYS A 133 -8.71 15.45 -11.16
CA LYS A 133 -7.24 15.42 -11.19
C LYS A 133 -6.76 14.19 -11.93
N ASP A 134 -6.07 14.39 -13.04
CA ASP A 134 -5.53 13.33 -13.91
C ASP A 134 -6.62 12.43 -14.59
N VAL A 135 -7.91 12.70 -14.34
CA VAL A 135 -9.09 12.07 -14.93
C VAL A 135 -10.16 13.11 -15.19
N GLU A 136 -11.09 12.82 -16.07
CA GLU A 136 -12.29 13.65 -16.22
C GLU A 136 -13.12 13.63 -14.92
N LYS A 137 -13.65 14.83 -14.55
CA LYS A 137 -14.45 14.96 -13.32
C LYS A 137 -15.75 14.19 -13.44
N ASP A 138 -15.99 13.28 -12.50
CA ASP A 138 -17.20 12.47 -12.40
C ASP A 138 -17.66 12.40 -10.94
N LYS A 139 -18.65 13.26 -10.60
CA LYS A 139 -19.16 13.35 -9.22
C LYS A 139 -19.90 12.08 -8.80
N GLU A 140 -20.62 11.46 -9.71
CA GLU A 140 -21.41 10.24 -9.42
C GLU A 140 -20.50 9.08 -9.11
N ARG A 141 -19.50 8.86 -9.96
CA ARG A 141 -18.46 7.84 -9.75
C ARG A 141 -17.65 8.09 -8.49
N ALA A 142 -17.36 9.35 -8.19
CA ALA A 142 -16.66 9.73 -6.96
C ALA A 142 -17.48 9.36 -5.71
N ILE A 143 -18.78 9.65 -5.70
CA ILE A 143 -19.67 9.31 -4.57
C ILE A 143 -19.71 7.80 -4.36
N GLU A 144 -19.91 7.02 -5.44
CA GLU A 144 -19.89 5.55 -5.35
C GLU A 144 -18.62 5.03 -4.68
N LEU A 145 -17.45 5.44 -5.18
CA LEU A 145 -16.16 4.99 -4.66
C LEU A 145 -15.90 5.44 -3.22
N LEU A 146 -16.25 6.68 -2.89
CA LEU A 146 -16.10 7.19 -1.52
C LEU A 146 -17.05 6.48 -0.55
N THR A 147 -18.29 6.16 -0.99
CA THR A 147 -19.23 5.38 -0.17
C THR A 147 -18.67 3.99 0.13
N LEU A 148 -18.19 3.28 -0.90
CA LEU A 148 -17.55 1.97 -0.73
C LEU A 148 -16.31 2.05 0.18
N ALA A 149 -15.50 3.09 0.05
CA ALA A 149 -14.34 3.30 0.91
C ALA A 149 -14.75 3.50 2.38
N ALA A 150 -15.77 4.30 2.64
CA ALA A 150 -16.30 4.54 3.99
C ALA A 150 -16.90 3.27 4.61
N GLU A 151 -17.68 2.51 3.84
CA GLU A 151 -18.21 1.20 4.26
C GLU A 151 -17.11 0.19 4.59
N ASN A 152 -15.97 0.27 3.90
CA ASN A 152 -14.79 -0.56 4.17
C ASN A 152 -13.87 0.03 5.28
N GLY A 153 -14.28 1.10 5.96
CA GLY A 153 -13.62 1.64 7.14
C GLY A 153 -12.68 2.81 6.88
N ASN A 154 -12.73 3.44 5.71
CA ASN A 154 -11.93 4.63 5.44
C ASN A 154 -12.58 5.90 6.01
N GLU A 155 -12.10 6.39 7.14
CA GLU A 155 -12.63 7.57 7.82
C GLU A 155 -12.53 8.86 6.98
N TYR A 156 -11.49 8.98 6.13
CA TYR A 156 -11.32 10.13 5.24
C TYR A 156 -12.41 10.17 4.16
N ALA A 157 -12.85 9.00 3.68
CA ALA A 157 -13.92 8.93 2.69
C ALA A 157 -15.24 9.45 3.26
N GLN A 158 -15.57 9.10 4.51
CA GLN A 158 -16.76 9.63 5.18
C GLN A 158 -16.71 11.15 5.31
N TYR A 159 -15.56 11.71 5.69
CA TYR A 159 -15.40 13.15 5.75
C TYR A 159 -15.66 13.84 4.40
N PHE A 160 -15.18 13.25 3.29
CA PHE A 160 -15.43 13.79 1.94
C PHE A 160 -16.90 13.73 1.55
N LEU A 161 -17.61 12.68 1.91
CA LEU A 161 -19.05 12.54 1.66
C LEU A 161 -19.87 13.59 2.43
N ASP A 162 -19.56 13.80 3.69
CA ASP A 162 -20.24 14.77 4.56
C ASP A 162 -20.10 16.22 4.06
N HIS A 163 -19.01 16.52 3.33
CA HIS A 163 -18.66 17.86 2.85
C HIS A 163 -18.66 17.96 1.31
N ILE A 164 -19.29 17.03 0.62
CA ILE A 164 -19.14 16.90 -0.85
C ILE A 164 -19.65 18.13 -1.62
N ASP A 165 -20.65 18.84 -1.09
CA ASP A 165 -21.20 20.04 -1.69
C ASP A 165 -20.35 21.28 -1.43
N ASP A 166 -19.60 21.29 -0.32
CA ASP A 166 -18.69 22.38 0.05
C ASP A 166 -17.37 22.34 -0.73
N ILE A 167 -17.05 21.20 -1.35
CA ILE A 167 -15.78 20.97 -2.07
C ILE A 167 -15.68 21.76 -3.37
N LYS A 168 -16.78 22.35 -3.84
CA LYS A 168 -16.82 23.08 -5.12
C LYS A 168 -15.89 24.30 -5.18
N GLU A 169 -15.45 24.86 -4.06
CA GLU A 169 -14.81 26.17 -4.01
C GLU A 169 -13.46 26.23 -3.26
N VAL A 170 -12.97 25.12 -2.66
CA VAL A 170 -11.78 25.17 -1.80
C VAL A 170 -10.56 24.59 -2.52
N PRO A 171 -9.42 25.32 -2.61
CA PRO A 171 -8.17 24.77 -3.14
C PRO A 171 -7.71 23.52 -2.38
N LEU A 172 -7.19 22.53 -3.11
CA LEU A 172 -6.76 21.23 -2.57
C LEU A 172 -5.81 21.35 -1.36
N SER A 173 -4.94 22.36 -1.36
CA SER A 173 -4.02 22.68 -0.26
C SER A 173 -4.73 23.07 1.04
N MET A 174 -5.90 23.72 0.95
CA MET A 174 -6.67 24.09 2.14
C MET A 174 -7.50 22.93 2.70
N MET A 175 -7.92 21.98 1.83
CA MET A 175 -8.64 20.78 2.26
C MET A 175 -7.77 19.87 3.13
N THR A 176 -6.54 19.61 2.70
CA THR A 176 -5.59 18.82 3.48
C THR A 176 -5.29 19.48 4.83
N THR A 177 -5.13 20.80 4.86
CA THR A 177 -4.85 21.55 6.10
C THR A 177 -6.05 21.54 7.05
N ARG A 178 -7.30 21.61 6.55
CA ARG A 178 -8.51 21.51 7.37
C ARG A 178 -8.71 20.08 7.92
N MET A 179 -8.47 19.05 7.11
CA MET A 179 -8.49 17.65 7.55
C MET A 179 -7.50 17.41 8.70
N PHE A 180 -6.25 17.79 8.54
CA PHE A 180 -5.23 17.61 9.58
C PHE A 180 -5.54 18.38 10.87
N ARG A 181 -6.18 19.56 10.81
CA ARG A 181 -6.65 20.27 12.00
C ARG A 181 -7.82 19.57 12.70
N HIS A 182 -8.68 18.88 11.95
CA HIS A 182 -9.82 18.17 12.53
C HIS A 182 -9.35 16.88 13.22
N ILE A 183 -8.47 16.12 12.58
CA ILE A 183 -7.87 14.89 13.12
C ILE A 183 -6.99 15.20 14.35
N GLY A 184 -6.20 16.27 14.33
CA GLY A 184 -5.38 16.70 15.47
C GLY A 184 -6.18 17.19 16.68
N ARG A 185 -7.52 17.23 16.63
CA ARG A 185 -8.42 17.52 17.76
C ARG A 185 -9.08 16.28 18.34
N ILE A 186 -8.92 15.12 17.67
CA ILE A 186 -9.52 13.84 18.06
C ILE A 186 -8.47 12.90 18.70
N ILE A 187 -7.18 13.23 18.57
CA ILE A 187 -6.04 12.59 19.24
C ILE A 187 -5.56 13.51 20.36
#